data_c23c29e6e2265fcdeadba02e43912046
#
_entry.id   c23c29e6e2265fcdeadba02e43912046
#
_cell.length_a   1.000
_cell.length_b   1.000
_cell.length_c   1.000
_cell.angle_alpha   90.00
_cell.angle_beta   90.00
_cell.angle_gamma   90.00
#
_symmetry.space_group_name_H-M   'P 1'
#
loop_
_entity.id
_entity.type
_entity.pdbx_description
1 polymer ?
#
loop_
_entity_poly.entity_id
_entity_poly.type
_entity_poly.pdbx_seq_one_letter_code
_entity_poly.pdbx_strand_id
1 'polypeptide(L)'
;MKKILLAFMLLSFTLMSQLGFAAADLEMNTPAISAIKSSMQARHARLAPYYASGAVGITKDGLIAVKDANAVPLSERGALTGLVKEENTDRANLYREIAQANGHPEWQAEIQNTFASRWIDKAQSGWWVQGAGGWVKK
;
A
#
# COMPACT_ATOMS: atom_id res chain seq x y z
N MET A 1 32.27 41.43 -35.00
CA MET A 1 31.43 41.18 -34.95
C MET A 1 31.04 39.97 -34.71
N LYS A 2 30.83 39.50 -33.92
CA LYS A 2 30.66 38.51 -33.53
C LYS A 2 29.58 37.91 -33.19
N LYS A 3 29.19 37.17 -33.30
CA LYS A 3 28.34 36.45 -33.19
C LYS A 3 28.32 35.63 -32.16
N ILE A 4 27.84 35.91 -31.18
CA ILE A 4 27.60 35.12 -30.16
C ILE A 4 26.29 34.62 -30.36
N LEU A 5 26.16 33.61 -30.90
CA LEU A 5 25.08 33.00 -30.97
C LEU A 5 25.10 31.91 -30.18
N LEU A 6 24.50 31.80 -29.25
CA LEU A 6 23.87 31.06 -28.92
C LEU A 6 23.72 29.96 -28.53
N ALA A 7 23.86 29.61 -27.75
CA ALA A 7 23.62 28.44 -27.21
C ALA A 7 22.58 28.51 -26.27
N PHE A 8 21.57 28.87 -26.68
CA PHE A 8 20.52 28.87 -25.85
C PHE A 8 19.78 27.65 -26.13
N MET A 9 20.30 26.64 -25.88
CA MET A 9 19.66 25.58 -26.21
C MET A 9 19.50 24.70 -25.23
N LEU A 10 18.44 24.43 -24.94
CA LEU A 10 18.20 23.21 -24.51
C LEU A 10 18.31 22.79 -23.24
N LEU A 11 17.64 23.36 -22.42
CA LEU A 11 17.54 22.74 -21.21
C LEU A 11 16.14 22.55 -21.02
N SER A 12 15.45 22.11 -21.95
CA SER A 12 14.10 22.00 -21.76
C SER A 12 13.68 20.63 -21.66
N PHE A 13 14.33 19.80 -20.96
CA PHE A 13 13.86 18.74 -21.19
C PHE A 13 13.61 17.72 -20.35
N THR A 14 14.00 17.74 -19.33
CA THR A 14 13.97 16.58 -18.58
C THR A 14 12.94 16.48 -17.57
N LEU A 15 11.98 17.38 -17.60
CA LEU A 15 11.04 17.26 -16.58
C LEU A 15 9.94 16.35 -16.92
N MET A 16 9.85 15.85 -18.12
CA MET A 16 8.70 15.09 -18.44
C MET A 16 8.73 13.70 -17.95
N SER A 17 9.88 13.17 -17.65
CA SER A 17 9.92 11.79 -17.30
C SER A 17 9.43 11.49 -15.89
N GLN A 18 9.17 12.56 -15.13
CA GLN A 18 8.74 12.31 -13.76
C GLN A 18 7.27 12.49 -13.55
N LEU A 19 6.54 12.64 -14.63
CA LEU A 19 5.18 12.96 -14.43
C LEU A 19 4.28 11.80 -14.23
N GLY A 20 4.69 10.62 -14.37
CA GLY A 20 3.80 9.53 -14.33
C GLY A 20 3.09 9.40 -13.01
N PHE A 21 3.53 8.44 -12.23
CA PHE A 21 2.84 8.11 -11.00
C PHE A 21 2.86 9.23 -9.97
N ALA A 22 3.89 10.10 -10.01
CA ALA A 22 3.97 11.18 -9.04
C ALA A 22 2.75 12.11 -9.07
N ALA A 23 1.98 12.08 -10.16
CA ALA A 23 0.79 12.89 -10.26
C ALA A 23 -0.47 12.24 -9.70
N ALA A 24 -0.39 11.00 -9.24
CA ALA A 24 -1.56 10.33 -8.71
C ALA A 24 -2.01 10.95 -7.40
N ASP A 25 -3.32 11.17 -7.28
CA ASP A 25 -3.91 11.64 -6.03
C ASP A 25 -4.34 10.43 -5.21
N LEU A 26 -3.57 10.11 -4.20
CA LEU A 26 -3.84 8.98 -3.34
C LEU A 26 -4.93 9.28 -2.30
N GLU A 27 -5.31 10.53 -2.18
CA GLU A 27 -6.38 10.94 -1.25
C GLU A 27 -7.73 11.08 -1.95
N MET A 28 -7.80 10.64 -3.21
CA MET A 28 -9.05 10.63 -3.94
C MET A 28 -10.11 9.89 -3.16
N ASN A 29 -11.31 10.41 -3.16
CA ASN A 29 -12.42 9.79 -2.45
C ASN A 29 -13.64 9.68 -3.35
N THR A 30 -14.18 8.50 -3.42
CA THR A 30 -15.43 8.19 -4.09
C THR A 30 -16.29 7.38 -3.13
N PRO A 31 -17.58 7.20 -3.40
CA PRO A 31 -18.39 6.32 -2.54
C PRO A 31 -17.81 4.92 -2.39
N ALA A 32 -17.23 4.35 -3.47
CA ALA A 32 -16.61 3.04 -3.41
C ALA A 32 -15.37 3.05 -2.52
N ILE A 33 -14.51 4.05 -2.68
CA ILE A 33 -13.30 4.18 -1.85
C ILE A 33 -13.68 4.38 -0.39
N SER A 34 -14.66 5.23 -0.12
CA SER A 34 -15.10 5.49 1.24
C SER A 34 -15.64 4.22 1.91
N ALA A 35 -16.41 3.42 1.18
CA ALA A 35 -16.94 2.16 1.71
C ALA A 35 -15.82 1.17 2.03
N ILE A 36 -14.81 1.07 1.17
CA ILE A 36 -13.67 0.19 1.39
C ILE A 36 -12.90 0.63 2.64
N LYS A 37 -12.64 1.92 2.77
CA LYS A 37 -11.91 2.45 3.92
C LYS A 37 -12.66 2.20 5.23
N SER A 38 -13.99 2.36 5.21
CA SER A 38 -14.81 2.09 6.39
C SER A 38 -14.75 0.62 6.79
N SER A 39 -14.80 -0.28 5.81
CA SER A 39 -14.69 -1.71 6.04
C SER A 39 -13.33 -2.07 6.65
N MET A 40 -12.27 -1.51 6.11
CA MET A 40 -10.91 -1.74 6.62
C MET A 40 -10.76 -1.21 8.04
N GLN A 41 -11.32 -0.04 8.32
CA GLN A 41 -11.24 0.55 9.65
C GLN A 41 -11.98 -0.30 10.69
N ALA A 42 -13.16 -0.79 10.36
CA ALA A 42 -13.91 -1.66 11.26
C ALA A 42 -13.17 -2.97 11.51
N ARG A 43 -12.53 -3.52 10.47
CA ARG A 43 -11.78 -4.77 10.60
C ARG A 43 -10.50 -4.58 11.38
N HIS A 44 -9.92 -3.40 11.34
CA HIS A 44 -8.66 -3.14 12.04
C HIS A 44 -8.77 -3.45 13.55
N ALA A 45 -9.89 -3.13 14.15
CA ALA A 45 -10.10 -3.43 15.57
C ALA A 45 -9.97 -4.93 15.87
N ARG A 46 -10.35 -5.76 14.91
CA ARG A 46 -10.26 -7.23 15.05
C ARG A 46 -8.87 -7.75 14.68
N LEU A 47 -8.16 -7.05 13.82
CA LEU A 47 -6.81 -7.44 13.40
C LEU A 47 -5.73 -6.99 14.38
N ALA A 48 -5.95 -5.90 15.11
CA ALA A 48 -4.94 -5.32 15.98
C ALA A 48 -4.29 -6.31 16.94
N PRO A 49 -5.04 -7.18 17.63
CA PRO A 49 -4.42 -8.18 18.50
C PRO A 49 -3.51 -9.14 17.76
N TYR A 50 -3.82 -9.45 16.51
CA TYR A 50 -3.02 -10.38 15.72
C TYR A 50 -1.74 -9.74 15.19
N TYR A 51 -1.76 -8.44 14.91
CA TYR A 51 -0.53 -7.72 14.63
C TYR A 51 0.36 -7.70 15.87
N ALA A 52 -0.23 -7.44 17.03
CA ALA A 52 0.52 -7.33 18.27
C ALA A 52 1.16 -8.68 18.67
N SER A 53 0.47 -9.78 18.42
CA SER A 53 0.97 -11.11 18.76
C SER A 53 1.98 -11.67 17.76
N GLY A 54 2.10 -11.06 16.60
CA GLY A 54 2.94 -11.58 15.53
C GLY A 54 2.27 -12.64 14.67
N ALA A 55 0.98 -12.92 14.89
CA ALA A 55 0.24 -13.85 14.05
C ALA A 55 0.11 -13.34 12.63
N VAL A 56 0.00 -12.03 12.46
CA VAL A 56 -0.19 -11.38 11.17
C VAL A 56 0.93 -10.34 11.00
N GLY A 57 1.42 -10.22 9.78
CA GLY A 57 2.39 -9.20 9.42
C GLY A 57 2.02 -8.51 8.11
N ILE A 58 2.67 -7.37 7.86
CA ILE A 58 2.45 -6.57 6.67
C ILE A 58 3.45 -7.01 5.61
N THR A 59 2.95 -7.36 4.42
CA THR A 59 3.82 -7.83 3.35
C THR A 59 4.42 -6.65 2.57
N LYS A 60 5.50 -6.93 1.88
CA LYS A 60 6.20 -5.89 1.11
C LYS A 60 5.42 -5.41 -0.11
N ASP A 61 4.37 -6.13 -0.48
CA ASP A 61 3.57 -5.80 -1.66
C ASP A 61 2.24 -5.13 -1.30
N GLY A 62 2.11 -4.62 -0.08
CA GLY A 62 0.94 -3.83 0.29
C GLY A 62 -0.25 -4.64 0.78
N LEU A 63 -0.05 -5.88 1.13
CA LEU A 63 -1.07 -6.76 1.68
C LEU A 63 -0.69 -7.17 3.11
N ILE A 64 -1.42 -8.10 3.68
CA ILE A 64 -1.06 -8.70 4.96
C ILE A 64 -1.05 -10.23 4.80
N ALA A 65 -0.39 -10.91 5.72
CA ALA A 65 -0.32 -12.37 5.67
C ALA A 65 -0.31 -12.94 7.07
N VAL A 66 -0.77 -14.19 7.19
CA VAL A 66 -0.59 -14.94 8.43
C VAL A 66 0.90 -15.28 8.50
N LYS A 67 1.59 -14.71 9.47
CA LYS A 67 3.00 -14.93 9.65
C LYS A 67 3.27 -16.10 10.56
N ASP A 68 2.47 -16.26 11.62
CA ASP A 68 2.65 -17.32 12.58
C ASP A 68 1.28 -17.78 13.10
N ALA A 69 0.76 -18.83 12.49
CA ALA A 69 -0.52 -19.40 12.90
C ALA A 69 -0.45 -19.98 14.31
N ASN A 70 0.73 -20.35 14.77
CA ASN A 70 0.88 -20.92 16.12
C ASN A 70 0.75 -19.86 17.21
N ALA A 71 0.75 -18.59 16.86
CA ALA A 71 0.55 -17.51 17.81
C ALA A 71 -0.91 -17.37 18.25
N VAL A 72 -1.83 -18.13 17.63
CA VAL A 72 -3.24 -18.13 18.02
C VAL A 72 -3.73 -19.54 18.28
N PRO A 73 -4.74 -19.69 19.14
CA PRO A 73 -5.34 -21.00 19.38
C PRO A 73 -5.87 -21.62 18.10
N LEU A 74 -5.83 -22.93 18.02
CA LEU A 74 -6.28 -23.65 16.84
C LEU A 74 -7.71 -23.27 16.45
N SER A 75 -8.57 -23.04 17.44
CA SER A 75 -9.97 -22.69 17.22
C SER A 75 -10.14 -21.32 16.56
N GLU A 76 -9.13 -20.46 16.59
CA GLU A 76 -9.21 -19.11 16.02
C GLU A 76 -8.54 -18.99 14.66
N ARG A 77 -7.81 -20.01 14.22
CA ARG A 77 -7.03 -19.92 12.98
C ARG A 77 -7.89 -19.75 11.75
N GLY A 78 -9.07 -20.36 11.73
CA GLY A 78 -10.00 -20.19 10.62
C GLY A 78 -10.51 -18.76 10.51
N ALA A 79 -10.88 -18.17 11.64
CA ALA A 79 -11.34 -16.78 11.68
C ALA A 79 -10.23 -15.83 11.27
N LEU A 80 -9.01 -16.10 11.71
CA LEU A 80 -7.85 -15.29 11.35
C LEU A 80 -7.61 -15.32 9.83
N THR A 81 -7.65 -16.49 9.24
CA THR A 81 -7.48 -16.65 7.79
C THR A 81 -8.55 -15.88 7.04
N GLY A 82 -9.79 -15.91 7.51
CA GLY A 82 -10.88 -15.15 6.93
C GLY A 82 -10.66 -13.64 7.00
N LEU A 83 -10.20 -13.15 8.16
CA LEU A 83 -9.89 -11.73 8.32
C LEU A 83 -8.80 -11.27 7.36
N VAL A 84 -7.74 -12.07 7.23
CA VAL A 84 -6.64 -11.73 6.32
C VAL A 84 -7.14 -11.68 4.89
N LYS A 85 -7.97 -12.64 4.50
CA LYS A 85 -8.53 -12.69 3.15
C LYS A 85 -9.39 -11.46 2.87
N GLU A 86 -10.25 -11.10 3.80
CA GLU A 86 -11.13 -9.94 3.65
C GLU A 86 -10.33 -8.64 3.57
N GLU A 87 -9.32 -8.51 4.41
CA GLU A 87 -8.46 -7.33 4.39
C GLU A 87 -7.74 -7.21 3.06
N ASN A 88 -7.17 -8.29 2.56
CA ASN A 88 -6.43 -8.27 1.30
C ASN A 88 -7.35 -7.98 0.11
N THR A 89 -8.58 -8.46 0.15
CA THR A 89 -9.57 -8.13 -0.88
C THR A 89 -9.85 -6.63 -0.89
N ASP A 90 -10.05 -6.04 0.28
CA ASP A 90 -10.28 -4.59 0.38
C ASP A 90 -9.06 -3.79 -0.05
N ARG A 91 -7.87 -4.22 0.34
CA ARG A 91 -6.65 -3.51 -0.08
C ARG A 91 -6.47 -3.53 -1.59
N ALA A 92 -6.64 -4.68 -2.21
CA ALA A 92 -6.54 -4.79 -3.67
C ALA A 92 -7.59 -3.92 -4.36
N ASN A 93 -8.82 -3.94 -3.85
CA ASN A 93 -9.88 -3.12 -4.40
C ASN A 93 -9.61 -1.63 -4.19
N LEU A 94 -9.04 -1.25 -3.06
CA LEU A 94 -8.68 0.13 -2.80
C LEU A 94 -7.68 0.65 -3.84
N TYR A 95 -6.64 -0.12 -4.11
CA TYR A 95 -5.63 0.29 -5.09
C TYR A 95 -6.24 0.43 -6.49
N ARG A 96 -7.11 -0.49 -6.85
CA ARG A 96 -7.80 -0.43 -8.14
C ARG A 96 -8.72 0.78 -8.24
N GLU A 97 -9.51 1.03 -7.20
CA GLU A 97 -10.46 2.13 -7.21
C GLU A 97 -9.77 3.49 -7.24
N ILE A 98 -8.65 3.62 -6.54
CA ILE A 98 -7.87 4.87 -6.58
C ILE A 98 -7.31 5.08 -7.99
N ALA A 99 -6.81 4.04 -8.63
CA ALA A 99 -6.30 4.15 -9.99
C ALA A 99 -7.41 4.58 -10.95
N GLN A 100 -8.58 3.96 -10.84
CA GLN A 100 -9.72 4.30 -11.69
C GLN A 100 -10.21 5.72 -11.44
N ALA A 101 -10.25 6.15 -10.18
CA ALA A 101 -10.68 7.50 -9.83
C ALA A 101 -9.74 8.56 -10.37
N ASN A 102 -8.46 8.23 -10.54
CA ASN A 102 -7.48 9.11 -11.18
C ASN A 102 -7.56 9.06 -12.70
N GLY A 103 -8.42 8.23 -13.27
CA GLY A 103 -8.53 8.08 -14.71
C GLY A 103 -7.42 7.25 -15.34
N HIS A 104 -6.68 6.52 -14.53
CA HIS A 104 -5.51 5.75 -14.96
C HIS A 104 -5.51 4.36 -14.34
N PRO A 105 -6.37 3.45 -14.82
CA PRO A 105 -6.40 2.08 -14.26
C PRO A 105 -5.05 1.39 -14.30
N GLU A 106 -4.19 1.77 -15.24
CA GLU A 106 -2.85 1.19 -15.38
C GLU A 106 -1.91 1.57 -14.25
N TRP A 107 -2.27 2.52 -13.40
CA TRP A 107 -1.45 2.93 -12.28
C TRP A 107 -1.63 2.04 -11.05
N GLN A 108 -2.46 1.03 -11.12
CA GLN A 108 -2.80 0.23 -9.94
C GLN A 108 -1.58 -0.36 -9.24
N ALA A 109 -0.64 -0.94 -9.99
CA ALA A 109 0.54 -1.55 -9.39
C ALA A 109 1.43 -0.53 -8.68
N GLU A 110 1.59 0.65 -9.26
CA GLU A 110 2.41 1.69 -8.65
C GLU A 110 1.74 2.28 -7.41
N ILE A 111 0.42 2.41 -7.43
CA ILE A 111 -0.34 2.85 -6.27
C ILE A 111 -0.21 1.82 -5.16
N GLN A 112 -0.29 0.54 -5.49
CA GLN A 112 -0.12 -0.54 -4.52
C GLN A 112 1.27 -0.47 -3.88
N ASN A 113 2.31 -0.26 -4.67
CA ASN A 113 3.67 -0.16 -4.15
C ASN A 113 3.83 1.06 -3.21
N THR A 114 3.20 2.17 -3.54
CA THR A 114 3.25 3.35 -2.69
C THR A 114 2.56 3.10 -1.35
N PHE A 115 1.39 2.47 -1.38
CA PHE A 115 0.70 2.10 -0.16
C PHE A 115 1.49 1.07 0.66
N ALA A 116 2.17 0.14 0.00
CA ALA A 116 3.01 -0.83 0.69
C ALA A 116 4.03 -0.12 1.57
N SER A 117 4.72 0.88 1.03
CA SER A 117 5.66 1.68 1.82
C SER A 117 4.99 2.41 2.95
N ARG A 118 3.80 2.97 2.71
CA ARG A 118 3.05 3.68 3.76
C ARG A 118 2.62 2.76 4.89
N TRP A 119 2.11 1.57 4.57
CA TRP A 119 1.71 0.61 5.59
C TRP A 119 2.88 0.22 6.47
N ILE A 120 4.04 -0.02 5.84
CA ILE A 120 5.24 -0.41 6.57
C ILE A 120 5.73 0.74 7.44
N ASP A 121 5.75 1.96 6.91
CA ASP A 121 6.21 3.11 7.67
C ASP A 121 5.32 3.41 8.87
N LYS A 122 4.03 3.17 8.73
CA LYS A 122 3.06 3.45 9.80
C LYS A 122 2.85 2.28 10.75
N ALA A 123 3.46 1.13 10.49
CA ALA A 123 3.32 -0.02 11.36
C ALA A 123 3.83 0.33 12.75
N GLN A 124 3.11 -0.15 13.77
CA GLN A 124 3.46 0.15 15.14
C GLN A 124 4.68 -0.65 15.58
N SER A 125 5.37 -0.13 16.59
CA SER A 125 6.49 -0.82 17.20
C SER A 125 6.04 -2.21 17.68
N GLY A 126 6.81 -3.22 17.34
CA GLY A 126 6.49 -4.60 17.69
C GLY A 126 5.76 -5.38 16.62
N TRP A 127 5.23 -4.71 15.61
CA TRP A 127 4.60 -5.41 14.49
C TRP A 127 5.67 -5.96 13.54
N TRP A 128 5.28 -6.94 12.75
CA TRP A 128 6.18 -7.54 11.78
C TRP A 128 5.86 -7.03 10.39
N VAL A 129 6.91 -6.70 9.64
CA VAL A 129 6.82 -6.23 8.26
C VAL A 129 7.80 -7.02 7.41
N GLN A 130 7.49 -7.16 6.12
CA GLN A 130 8.42 -7.82 5.19
C GLN A 130 9.42 -6.81 4.66
N GLY A 131 10.71 -7.15 4.82
CA GLY A 131 11.79 -6.46 4.14
C GLY A 131 12.35 -7.31 3.01
N ALA A 132 13.44 -6.86 2.42
CA ALA A 132 14.09 -7.59 1.32
C ALA A 132 14.56 -8.98 1.74
N GLY A 133 14.95 -9.15 2.99
CA GLY A 133 15.47 -10.42 3.50
C GLY A 133 14.46 -11.25 4.27
N GLY A 134 13.20 -10.85 4.31
CA GLY A 134 12.17 -11.57 5.03
C GLY A 134 11.51 -10.73 6.11
N TRP A 135 10.91 -11.38 7.09
CA TRP A 135 10.18 -10.69 8.14
C TRP A 135 11.12 -9.96 9.11
N VAL A 136 10.75 -8.73 9.43
CA VAL A 136 11.49 -7.87 10.35
C VAL A 136 10.50 -7.31 11.36
N LYS A 137 10.89 -7.30 12.63
CA LYS A 137 10.07 -6.71 13.68
C LYS A 137 10.37 -5.22 13.79
N LYS A 138 9.32 -4.42 13.77
CA LYS A 138 9.48 -2.97 13.90
C LYS A 138 9.80 -2.55 15.31
#